data_f3748d491bb2f2beeb6bc957d47e5d14
#
_entry.id   f3748d491bb2f2beeb6bc957d47e5d14
#
_cell.length_a   1.000
_cell.length_b   1.000
_cell.length_c   1.000
_cell.angle_alpha   90.00
_cell.angle_beta   90.00
_cell.angle_gamma   90.00
#
_symmetry.space_group_name_H-M   'P 1'
#
loop_
_entity.id
_entity.type
_entity.pdbx_description
1 polymer ?
#
loop_
_entity_poly.entity_id
_entity_poly.type
_entity_poly.pdbx_seq_one_letter_code
_entity_poly.pdbx_strand_id
1 'polypeptide(L)' 'MKIKCVITDDEPIARKGIKGYVEKIDFLQLVGECEDALQLNTLLAEQEVDLIFLDIEMPYLTGMEFLAQ' A
#
# COMPACT_ATOMS: atom_id res chain seq x y z
N MET A 1 -14.60 -12.20 -7.59
CA MET A 1 -13.86 -11.95 -6.34
C MET A 1 -12.79 -10.91 -6.54
N LYS A 2 -12.70 -9.94 -5.66
CA LYS A 2 -11.71 -8.87 -5.75
C LYS A 2 -10.66 -9.01 -4.66
N ILE A 3 -9.40 -8.72 -5.01
CA ILE A 3 -8.30 -8.66 -4.06
C ILE A 3 -8.19 -7.21 -3.57
N LYS A 4 -8.37 -7.01 -2.28
CA LYS A 4 -8.29 -5.67 -1.67
C LYS A 4 -6.84 -5.31 -1.46
N CYS A 5 -6.39 -4.22 -2.06
CA CYS A 5 -5.00 -3.80 -2.01
C CYS A 5 -4.83 -2.37 -1.53
N VAL A 6 -3.63 -2.09 -1.03
CA VAL A 6 -3.20 -0.79 -0.53
C VAL A 6 -1.86 -0.44 -1.15
N ILE A 7 -1.67 0.82 -1.47
CA ILE A 7 -0.39 1.34 -1.95
C ILE A 7 0.24 2.17 -0.84
N THR A 8 1.51 1.91 -0.54
CA THR A 8 2.24 2.65 0.48
C THR A 8 3.56 3.15 -0.10
N ASP A 9 3.67 4.46 -0.25
CA ASP A 9 4.85 5.11 -0.83
C ASP A 9 4.85 6.57 -0.38
N ASP A 10 6.00 7.09 0.02
CA ASP A 10 6.12 8.48 0.46
C ASP A 10 6.13 9.48 -0.70
N GLU A 11 6.32 9.01 -1.93
CA GLU A 11 6.32 9.87 -3.10
C GLU A 11 4.97 9.87 -3.82
N PRO A 12 4.28 11.03 -3.91
CA PRO A 12 2.97 11.10 -4.57
C PRO A 12 2.98 10.65 -6.03
N ILE A 13 4.05 10.95 -6.76
CA ILE A 13 4.14 10.57 -8.18
C ILE A 13 4.24 9.05 -8.32
N ALA A 14 5.03 8.41 -7.47
CA ALA A 14 5.17 6.95 -7.48
C ALA A 14 3.84 6.27 -7.12
N ARG A 15 3.15 6.77 -6.08
CA ARG A 15 1.82 6.27 -5.71
C ARG A 15 0.84 6.36 -6.86
N LYS A 16 0.82 7.50 -7.55
CA LYS A 16 -0.08 7.73 -8.66
C LYS A 16 0.19 6.75 -9.81
N GLY A 17 1.46 6.46 -10.08
CA GLY A 17 1.83 5.49 -11.11
C GLY A 17 1.33 4.09 -10.78
N ILE A 18 1.55 3.63 -9.56
CA ILE A 18 1.10 2.31 -9.11
C ILE A 18 -0.44 2.25 -9.12
N LYS A 19 -1.10 3.30 -8.67
CA LYS A 19 -2.56 3.39 -8.69
C LYS A 19 -3.11 3.22 -10.10
N GLY A 20 -2.46 3.85 -11.09
CA GLY A 20 -2.85 3.71 -12.49
C GLY A 20 -2.80 2.27 -12.98
N TYR A 21 -1.76 1.52 -12.58
CA TYR A 21 -1.65 0.10 -12.92
C TYR A 21 -2.71 -0.73 -12.21
N VAL A 22 -2.92 -0.49 -10.92
CA VAL A 22 -3.92 -1.22 -10.13
C VAL A 22 -5.31 -1.06 -10.72
N GLU A 23 -5.65 0.15 -11.14
CA GLU A 23 -6.97 0.44 -11.69
C GLU A 23 -7.24 -0.25 -13.02
N LYS A 24 -6.19 -0.68 -13.72
CA LYS A 24 -6.32 -1.41 -14.98
C LYS A 24 -6.49 -2.92 -14.79
N ILE A 25 -6.33 -3.40 -13.58
CA ILE A 25 -6.41 -4.83 -13.28
C ILE A 25 -7.75 -5.12 -12.62
N ASP A 26 -8.62 -5.84 -13.34
CA ASP A 26 -10.02 -6.03 -12.93
C ASP A 26 -10.18 -6.69 -11.57
N PHE A 27 -9.29 -7.61 -11.20
CA PHE A 27 -9.43 -8.33 -9.93
C PHE A 27 -8.81 -7.61 -8.74
N LEU A 28 -8.21 -6.44 -8.93
CA LEU A 28 -7.68 -5.63 -7.83
C LEU A 28 -8.65 -4.52 -7.47
N GLN A 29 -8.85 -4.34 -6.17
CA GLN A 29 -9.65 -3.24 -5.63
C GLN A 29 -8.79 -2.41 -4.70
N LEU A 30 -8.51 -1.18 -5.08
CA LEU A 30 -7.73 -0.27 -4.23
C LEU A 30 -8.60 0.24 -3.09
N VAL A 31 -8.22 -0.07 -1.86
CA VAL A 31 -8.99 0.34 -0.67
C VAL A 31 -8.30 1.46 0.11
N GLY A 32 -7.08 1.81 -0.22
CA GLY A 32 -6.41 2.93 0.43
C GLY A 32 -5.04 3.22 -0.13
N GLU A 33 -4.54 4.40 0.21
CA GLU A 33 -3.18 4.84 -0.11
C GLU A 33 -2.57 5.41 1.16
N CYS A 34 -1.31 5.10 1.40
CA CYS A 34 -0.59 5.55 2.59
C CYS A 34 0.74 6.18 2.20
N GLU A 35 1.19 7.15 2.98
CA GLU A 35 2.46 7.83 2.75
C GLU A 35 3.60 7.19 3.53
N ASP A 36 3.28 6.48 4.61
CA ASP A 36 4.26 5.89 5.50
C ASP A 36 3.71 4.66 6.23
N ALA A 37 4.57 4.01 7.00
CA ALA A 37 4.20 2.81 7.73
C ALA A 37 3.18 3.07 8.84
N LEU A 38 3.15 4.26 9.41
CA LEU A 38 2.20 4.60 10.46
C LEU A 38 0.78 4.66 9.90
N GLN A 39 0.62 5.30 8.74
CA GLN A 39 -0.67 5.33 8.05
C GLN A 39 -1.11 3.95 7.63
N LEU A 40 -0.19 3.13 7.15
CA LEU A 40 -0.48 1.75 6.76
C LEU A 40 -0.98 0.94 7.95
N ASN A 41 -0.32 1.04 9.10
CA ASN A 41 -0.76 0.34 10.31
C ASN A 41 -2.16 0.74 10.72
N THR A 42 -2.48 2.03 10.67
CA THR A 42 -3.82 2.52 10.99
C THR A 42 -4.86 1.93 10.06
N LEU A 43 -4.56 1.91 8.77
CA LEU A 43 -5.48 1.39 7.78
C LEU A 43 -5.70 -0.12 7.94
N LEU A 44 -4.64 -0.87 8.21
CA LEU A 44 -4.73 -2.32 8.43
C LEU A 44 -5.57 -2.67 9.66
N ALA A 45 -5.59 -1.79 10.66
CA ALA A 45 -6.43 -1.98 11.85
C ALA A 45 -7.91 -1.75 11.56
N GLU A 46 -8.23 -0.97 10.53
CA GLU A 46 -9.60 -0.57 10.21
C GLU A 46 -10.23 -1.36 9.07
N GLN A 47 -9.42 -1.90 8.17
CA GLN A 47 -9.90 -2.55 6.96
C GLN A 47 -9.18 -3.87 6.71
N GLU A 48 -9.89 -4.77 6.04
CA GLU A 48 -9.32 -6.01 5.51
C GLU A 48 -8.50 -5.69 4.26
N VAL A 49 -7.24 -6.13 4.24
CA VAL A 49 -6.34 -5.91 3.11
C VAL A 49 -5.68 -7.24 2.75
N ASP A 50 -5.71 -7.59 1.48
CA ASP A 50 -5.15 -8.85 0.97
C ASP A 50 -3.75 -8.67 0.40
N LEU A 51 -3.43 -7.48 -0.11
CA LEU A 51 -2.17 -7.21 -0.82
C LEU A 51 -1.70 -5.79 -0.53
N ILE A 52 -0.41 -5.66 -0.24
CA ILE A 52 0.22 -4.36 0.02
C ILE A 52 1.33 -4.13 -1.00
N PHE A 53 1.24 -3.02 -1.72
CA PHE A 53 2.36 -2.51 -2.52
C PHE A 53 3.17 -1.58 -1.62
N LEU A 54 4.38 -1.97 -1.29
CA LEU A 54 5.17 -1.33 -0.24
C LEU A 54 6.51 -0.84 -0.79
N ASP A 55 6.79 0.46 -0.61
CA ASP A 55 8.09 1.02 -0.89
C ASP A 55 9.05 0.66 0.25
N ILE A 56 10.15 -0.01 -0.08
CA ILE A 56 11.13 -0.47 0.89
C ILE A 56 12.00 0.65 1.48
N GLU A 57 11.93 1.86 0.92
CA GLU A 57 12.73 3.00 1.36
C GLU A 57 11.92 4.05 2.12
N MET A 58 10.83 3.65 2.77
CA MET A 58 10.02 4.59 3.56
C MET A 58 10.80 5.19 4.72
N PRO A 59 10.53 6.47 5.07
CA PRO A 59 11.35 7.20 6.04
C PRO A 59 11.40 6.62 7.45
N TYR A 60 10.38 5.98 7.92
CA TYR A 60 10.34 5.50 9.31
C TYR A 60 10.76 4.06 9.47
N LEU A 61 10.68 3.30 8.38
CA LEU A 61 11.02 1.89 8.43
C LEU A 61 11.15 1.38 6.99
N THR A 62 12.07 0.50 6.73
CA THR A 62 12.17 -0.12 5.42
C THR A 62 11.04 -1.13 5.25
N GLY A 63 10.71 -1.46 4.01
CA GLY A 63 9.71 -2.48 3.73
C GLY A 63 10.08 -3.82 4.37
N MET A 64 11.35 -4.17 4.38
CA MET A 64 11.80 -5.41 4.99
C MET A 64 11.62 -5.42 6.50
N GLU A 65 11.90 -4.33 7.17
CA GLU A 65 11.69 -4.21 8.62
C GLU A 65 10.22 -4.35 8.96
N PHE A 66 9.36 -3.75 8.17
CA PHE A 66 7.92 -3.85 8.36
C PHE A 66 7.45 -5.30 8.22
N LEU A 67 7.90 -5.99 7.19
CA LEU A 67 7.51 -7.39 6.95
C LEU A 67 8.05 -8.36 7.97
N ALA A 68 9.14 -8.02 8.63
CA ALA A 68 9.76 -8.87 9.66
C ALA A 68 9.04 -8.81 11.01
N GLN A 69 8.14 -7.86 11.17
CA GLN A 69 7.35 -7.72 12.40
C GLN A 69 6.09 -8.65 12.41
#